data_29c244bf412c4c1a20a705cc7529b34a
#
_entry.id   29c244bf412c4c1a20a705cc7529b34a
#
_cell.length_a   1.000
_cell.length_b   1.000
_cell.length_c   1.000
_cell.angle_alpha   90.00
_cell.angle_beta   90.00
_cell.angle_gamma   90.00
#
_symmetry.space_group_name_H-M   'P 1'
#
loop_
_entity.id
_entity.type
_entity.pdbx_description
1 polymer ?
#
loop_
_entity_poly.entity_id
_entity_poly.type
_entity_poly.pdbx_seq_one_letter_code
_entity_poly.pdbx_strand_id
1 'polypeptide(L)'
;DAPRVCAMEYIYFARPDSVIEDVNVHKFRKETGRILATGDDVQADVVIGVPDSSLSAAIGYSEASGLPFETGLVKNRYVGRTFIQPTQEMRDRGVRMKLSPVKEAVEGKSVIMIDDSIVRGTTSRRIVRLLREAGAREIHVRIASPVLKLPCFYGVDISTKEELIGHRMTVEEIREYLEADSLRFMTPEQLRFAAGTAGLCTACFDGSYCTDLYSYSEVLS
;
A
#
# COMPACT_ATOMS: atom_id res chain seq x y z
N ASP A 1 -19.36 21.46 11.04
CA ASP A 1 -18.32 20.42 11.21
C ASP A 1 -17.12 20.80 10.36
N ALA A 2 -15.93 20.60 10.88
CA ALA A 2 -14.71 20.86 10.11
C ALA A 2 -14.63 19.90 8.90
N PRO A 3 -14.18 20.38 7.72
CA PRO A 3 -14.03 19.52 6.55
C PRO A 3 -13.02 18.39 6.86
N ARG A 4 -13.31 17.20 6.33
CA ARG A 4 -12.42 16.06 6.45
C ARG A 4 -11.93 15.63 5.08
N VAL A 5 -10.63 15.66 4.88
CA VAL A 5 -9.99 15.21 3.64
C VAL A 5 -9.89 13.69 3.63
N CYS A 6 -10.18 13.07 2.50
CA CYS A 6 -10.01 11.62 2.34
C CYS A 6 -8.55 11.22 2.55
N ALA A 7 -8.28 10.27 3.45
CA ALA A 7 -6.93 9.79 3.70
C ALA A 7 -6.29 9.16 2.45
N MET A 8 -7.09 8.57 1.56
CA MET A 8 -6.59 7.97 0.31
C MET A 8 -6.01 9.00 -0.66
N GLU A 9 -6.37 10.29 -0.54
CA GLU A 9 -5.72 11.35 -1.32
C GLU A 9 -4.23 11.42 -0.98
N TYR A 10 -3.90 11.42 0.31
CA TYR A 10 -2.51 11.44 0.76
C TYR A 10 -1.79 10.11 0.50
N ILE A 11 -2.46 8.98 0.71
CA ILE A 11 -1.88 7.65 0.58
C ILE A 11 -1.57 7.32 -0.88
N TYR A 12 -2.54 7.58 -1.78
CA TYR A 12 -2.47 7.04 -3.15
C TYR A 12 -2.78 8.04 -4.26
N PHE A 13 -3.93 8.77 -4.21
CA PHE A 13 -4.45 9.48 -5.38
C PHE A 13 -3.65 10.73 -5.75
N ALA A 14 -3.27 11.56 -4.77
CA ALA A 14 -2.59 12.80 -5.05
C ALA A 14 -1.15 12.57 -5.54
N ARG A 15 -0.67 13.50 -6.35
CA ARG A 15 0.72 13.51 -6.80
C ARG A 15 1.65 13.86 -5.63
N PRO A 16 2.87 13.34 -5.59
CA PRO A 16 3.81 13.62 -4.48
C PRO A 16 4.15 15.11 -4.30
N ASP A 17 4.11 15.89 -5.37
CA ASP A 17 4.37 17.34 -5.36
C ASP A 17 3.15 18.18 -4.92
N SER A 18 1.98 17.56 -4.71
CA SER A 18 0.77 18.25 -4.27
C SER A 18 0.85 18.66 -2.80
N VAL A 19 0.13 19.75 -2.48
CA VAL A 19 -0.12 20.21 -1.11
C VAL A 19 -1.64 20.24 -0.90
N ILE A 20 -2.13 19.56 0.13
CA ILE A 20 -3.54 19.47 0.50
C ILE A 20 -3.64 19.87 1.96
N GLU A 21 -4.48 20.89 2.28
CA GLU A 21 -4.62 21.42 3.66
C GLU A 21 -3.25 21.65 4.32
N ASP A 22 -2.37 22.37 3.61
CA ASP A 22 -1.00 22.70 4.03
C ASP A 22 -0.05 21.50 4.24
N VAL A 23 -0.49 20.28 3.94
CA VAL A 23 0.33 19.07 4.04
C VAL A 23 0.86 18.67 2.66
N ASN A 24 2.17 18.64 2.50
CA ASN A 24 2.81 18.12 1.28
C ASN A 24 2.73 16.59 1.25
N VAL A 25 2.23 16.03 0.16
CA VAL A 25 1.98 14.59 -0.01
C VAL A 25 3.27 13.76 0.08
N HIS A 26 4.36 14.21 -0.53
CA HIS A 26 5.65 13.52 -0.44
C HIS A 26 6.15 13.45 1.03
N LYS A 27 6.07 14.58 1.74
CA LYS A 27 6.47 14.64 3.17
C LYS A 27 5.61 13.70 4.01
N PHE A 28 4.29 13.70 3.80
CA PHE A 28 3.38 12.79 4.47
C PHE A 28 3.77 11.32 4.22
N ARG A 29 3.97 10.91 2.96
CA ARG A 29 4.35 9.53 2.61
C ARG A 29 5.71 9.14 3.18
N LYS A 30 6.69 10.05 3.21
CA LYS A 30 7.97 9.79 3.90
C LYS A 30 7.76 9.53 5.39
N GLU A 31 6.89 10.30 6.04
CA GLU A 31 6.61 10.13 7.46
C GLU A 31 5.93 8.79 7.75
N THR A 32 5.00 8.32 6.88
CA THR A 32 4.43 6.97 7.03
C THR A 32 5.50 5.88 6.98
N GLY A 33 6.48 6.03 6.10
CA GLY A 33 7.62 5.10 6.04
C GLY A 33 8.48 5.10 7.30
N ARG A 34 8.79 6.28 7.86
CA ARG A 34 9.53 6.40 9.13
C ARG A 34 8.80 5.75 10.28
N ILE A 35 7.49 5.97 10.37
CA ILE A 35 6.64 5.35 11.41
C ILE A 35 6.64 3.83 11.27
N LEU A 36 6.53 3.30 10.05
CA LEU A 36 6.59 1.86 9.79
C LEU A 36 7.93 1.24 10.22
N ALA A 37 9.04 1.95 10.05
CA ALA A 37 10.35 1.49 10.49
C ALA A 37 10.51 1.50 12.01
N THR A 38 9.78 2.37 12.71
CA THR A 38 9.87 2.48 14.17
C THR A 38 9.34 1.22 14.84
N GLY A 39 10.20 0.53 15.61
CA GLY A 39 9.86 -0.73 16.26
C GLY A 39 9.64 -1.90 15.30
N ASP A 40 10.27 -1.86 14.13
CA ASP A 40 10.35 -2.98 13.20
C ASP A 40 11.71 -3.67 13.37
N ASP A 41 11.70 -4.84 14.04
CA ASP A 41 12.92 -5.59 14.41
C ASP A 41 13.38 -6.54 13.31
N VAL A 42 12.77 -6.50 12.13
CA VAL A 42 13.11 -7.38 11.02
C VAL A 42 14.50 -7.05 10.48
N GLN A 43 15.33 -8.07 10.41
CA GLN A 43 16.66 -7.98 9.81
C GLN A 43 16.55 -8.13 8.30
N ALA A 44 16.91 -7.09 7.56
CA ALA A 44 16.85 -7.08 6.11
C ALA A 44 18.10 -6.43 5.49
N ASP A 45 18.30 -6.67 4.20
CA ASP A 45 19.46 -6.18 3.46
C ASP A 45 19.14 -4.91 2.68
N VAL A 46 17.86 -4.71 2.31
CA VAL A 46 17.45 -3.63 1.40
C VAL A 46 15.99 -3.25 1.57
N VAL A 47 15.67 -1.97 1.33
CA VAL A 47 14.31 -1.45 1.22
C VAL A 47 13.99 -1.14 -0.23
N ILE A 48 12.85 -1.60 -0.70
CA ILE A 48 12.30 -1.26 -2.02
C ILE A 48 10.89 -0.71 -1.89
N GLY A 49 10.46 0.11 -2.85
CA GLY A 49 9.09 0.60 -2.95
C GLY A 49 8.39 0.08 -4.18
N VAL A 50 7.10 -0.21 -4.07
CA VAL A 50 6.25 -0.48 -5.23
C VAL A 50 6.02 0.84 -5.98
N PRO A 51 6.47 0.97 -7.25
CA PRO A 51 6.33 2.23 -7.97
C PRO A 51 4.87 2.50 -8.41
N ASP A 52 4.43 3.74 -8.47
CA ASP A 52 5.17 4.99 -8.19
C ASP A 52 4.83 5.54 -6.79
N SER A 53 3.67 5.20 -6.23
CA SER A 53 3.05 5.80 -5.03
C SER A 53 3.81 5.51 -3.74
N SER A 54 4.46 4.35 -3.64
CA SER A 54 5.11 3.90 -2.41
C SER A 54 6.58 4.34 -2.29
N LEU A 55 7.15 4.97 -3.32
CA LEU A 55 8.58 5.33 -3.33
C LEU A 55 8.94 6.31 -2.19
N SER A 56 8.09 7.29 -1.94
CA SER A 56 8.33 8.26 -0.86
C SER A 56 8.32 7.58 0.52
N ALA A 57 7.39 6.65 0.75
CA ALA A 57 7.34 5.88 2.00
C ALA A 57 8.57 4.96 2.14
N ALA A 58 9.00 4.31 1.06
CA ALA A 58 10.20 3.48 1.06
C ALA A 58 11.47 4.28 1.40
N ILE A 59 11.61 5.50 0.89
CA ILE A 59 12.69 6.41 1.26
C ILE A 59 12.62 6.74 2.75
N GLY A 60 11.43 7.09 3.27
CA GLY A 60 11.24 7.37 4.70
C GLY A 60 11.58 6.19 5.61
N TYR A 61 11.21 4.98 5.20
CA TYR A 61 11.57 3.74 5.91
C TYR A 61 13.09 3.52 5.91
N SER A 62 13.74 3.66 4.75
CA SER A 62 15.19 3.54 4.61
C SER A 62 15.94 4.53 5.51
N GLU A 63 15.54 5.80 5.51
CA GLU A 63 16.15 6.83 6.36
C GLU A 63 16.03 6.51 7.85
N ALA A 64 14.91 5.97 8.30
CA ALA A 64 14.67 5.68 9.72
C ALA A 64 15.31 4.36 10.18
N SER A 65 15.33 3.35 9.31
CA SER A 65 15.92 2.03 9.62
C SER A 65 17.43 1.98 9.41
N GLY A 66 18.00 2.89 8.62
CA GLY A 66 19.40 2.85 8.19
C GLY A 66 19.68 1.81 7.09
N LEU A 67 18.67 1.08 6.62
CA LEU A 67 18.81 0.14 5.51
C LEU A 67 18.90 0.88 4.16
N PRO A 68 19.72 0.43 3.21
CA PRO A 68 19.81 1.05 1.90
C PRO A 68 18.48 0.95 1.13
N PHE A 69 18.13 2.03 0.43
CA PHE A 69 17.03 2.03 -0.54
C PHE A 69 17.56 1.65 -1.92
N GLU A 70 16.87 0.72 -2.59
CA GLU A 70 17.19 0.30 -3.95
C GLU A 70 15.93 0.30 -4.84
N THR A 71 16.14 0.49 -6.15
CA THR A 71 15.09 0.33 -7.15
C THR A 71 14.90 -1.17 -7.43
N GLY A 72 14.14 -1.85 -6.57
CA GLY A 72 13.90 -3.30 -6.71
C GLY A 72 12.81 -3.65 -7.72
N LEU A 73 11.95 -2.70 -8.07
CA LEU A 73 10.86 -2.83 -9.03
C LEU A 73 10.84 -1.64 -9.97
N VAL A 74 10.66 -1.89 -11.26
CA VAL A 74 10.49 -0.85 -12.27
C VAL A 74 9.16 -1.01 -12.99
N LYS A 75 8.52 0.12 -13.28
CA LYS A 75 7.28 0.17 -14.05
C LYS A 75 7.60 0.24 -15.53
N ASN A 76 7.10 -0.70 -16.29
CA ASN A 76 7.24 -0.66 -17.75
C ASN A 76 6.32 0.42 -18.33
N ARG A 77 6.90 1.56 -18.71
CA ARG A 77 6.19 2.71 -19.29
C ARG A 77 5.83 2.50 -20.77
N TYR A 78 6.42 1.52 -21.44
CA TYR A 78 6.17 1.21 -22.86
C TYR A 78 4.94 0.33 -23.06
N VAL A 79 4.43 -0.30 -22.03
CA VAL A 79 3.14 -1.01 -22.06
C VAL A 79 2.04 -0.01 -21.81
N GLY A 80 1.49 0.56 -22.88
CA GLY A 80 0.32 1.41 -22.85
C GLY A 80 -0.88 0.70 -22.21
N ARG A 81 -2.02 1.41 -22.02
CA ARG A 81 -3.28 0.80 -21.56
C ARG A 81 -3.58 -0.39 -22.47
N THR A 82 -3.26 -1.58 -22.01
CA THR A 82 -3.53 -2.81 -22.73
C THR A 82 -5.04 -2.92 -22.90
N PHE A 83 -5.48 -2.95 -24.15
CA PHE A 83 -6.82 -3.29 -24.55
C PHE A 83 -7.31 -4.50 -23.74
N ILE A 84 -8.62 -4.57 -23.50
CA ILE A 84 -9.30 -5.68 -22.84
C ILE A 84 -8.83 -6.99 -23.46
N GLN A 85 -8.04 -7.75 -22.73
CA GLN A 85 -7.51 -9.01 -23.23
C GLN A 85 -8.46 -10.15 -22.84
N PRO A 86 -8.87 -11.01 -23.78
CA PRO A 86 -9.96 -11.94 -23.58
C PRO A 86 -9.65 -13.15 -22.70
N THR A 87 -8.37 -13.48 -22.44
CA THR A 87 -8.01 -14.66 -21.65
C THR A 87 -7.27 -14.32 -20.36
N GLN A 88 -7.37 -15.20 -19.33
CA GLN A 88 -6.68 -15.03 -18.05
C GLN A 88 -5.15 -15.04 -18.23
N GLU A 89 -4.62 -15.91 -19.09
CA GLU A 89 -3.18 -15.95 -19.40
C GLU A 89 -2.67 -14.67 -20.04
N MET A 90 -3.47 -14.04 -20.90
CA MET A 90 -3.09 -12.76 -21.50
C MET A 90 -3.17 -11.61 -20.49
N ARG A 91 -4.14 -11.67 -19.56
CA ARG A 91 -4.19 -10.73 -18.41
C ARG A 91 -2.99 -10.93 -17.49
N ASP A 92 -2.59 -12.17 -17.26
CA ASP A 92 -1.43 -12.51 -16.46
C ASP A 92 -0.10 -12.08 -17.12
N ARG A 93 0.03 -12.23 -18.42
CA ARG A 93 1.14 -11.65 -19.20
C ARG A 93 1.12 -10.11 -19.18
N GLY A 94 -0.06 -9.49 -19.33
CA GLY A 94 -0.22 -8.03 -19.33
C GLY A 94 0.21 -7.36 -18.02
N VAL A 95 0.08 -8.04 -16.87
CA VAL A 95 0.54 -7.51 -15.59
C VAL A 95 2.03 -7.80 -15.35
N ARG A 96 2.58 -8.93 -15.80
CA ARG A 96 4.04 -9.15 -15.86
C ARG A 96 4.75 -8.07 -16.69
N MET A 97 4.06 -7.51 -17.70
CA MET A 97 4.59 -6.41 -18.51
C MET A 97 4.54 -5.04 -17.81
N LYS A 98 3.75 -4.88 -16.70
CA LYS A 98 3.62 -3.57 -16.00
C LYS A 98 4.68 -3.33 -14.94
N LEU A 99 5.13 -4.37 -14.26
CA LEU A 99 6.16 -4.31 -13.23
C LEU A 99 7.21 -5.40 -13.50
N SER A 100 8.47 -5.02 -13.45
CA SER A 100 9.60 -5.93 -13.59
C SER A 100 10.52 -5.80 -12.39
N PRO A 101 10.96 -6.92 -11.77
CA PRO A 101 11.95 -6.87 -10.71
C PRO A 101 13.34 -6.56 -11.28
N VAL A 102 14.13 -5.80 -10.54
CA VAL A 102 15.55 -5.58 -10.81
C VAL A 102 16.32 -6.66 -10.04
N LYS A 103 16.73 -7.69 -10.76
CA LYS A 103 17.32 -8.90 -10.16
C LYS A 103 18.52 -8.59 -9.27
N GLU A 104 19.45 -7.76 -9.71
CA GLU A 104 20.65 -7.37 -8.97
C GLU A 104 20.34 -6.67 -7.65
N ALA A 105 19.19 -6.00 -7.57
CA ALA A 105 18.74 -5.31 -6.36
C ALA A 105 18.20 -6.29 -5.29
N VAL A 106 17.68 -7.46 -5.68
CA VAL A 106 16.91 -8.33 -4.79
C VAL A 106 17.45 -9.77 -4.64
N GLU A 107 18.25 -10.27 -5.60
CA GLU A 107 18.72 -11.66 -5.60
C GLU A 107 19.56 -11.98 -4.35
N GLY A 108 19.18 -13.03 -3.65
CA GLY A 108 19.85 -13.51 -2.43
C GLY A 108 19.61 -12.65 -1.18
N LYS A 109 18.85 -11.54 -1.30
CA LYS A 109 18.65 -10.59 -0.21
C LYS A 109 17.33 -10.83 0.54
N SER A 110 17.32 -10.41 1.80
CA SER A 110 16.12 -10.18 2.60
C SER A 110 15.64 -8.76 2.31
N VAL A 111 14.41 -8.62 1.81
CA VAL A 111 13.87 -7.40 1.22
C VAL A 111 12.72 -6.86 2.06
N ILE A 112 12.79 -5.59 2.47
CA ILE A 112 11.62 -4.83 2.92
C ILE A 112 10.92 -4.26 1.69
N MET A 113 9.70 -4.71 1.42
CA MET A 113 8.86 -4.20 0.34
C MET A 113 7.80 -3.24 0.91
N ILE A 114 7.88 -1.98 0.53
CA ILE A 114 6.90 -0.97 0.93
C ILE A 114 5.84 -0.83 -0.16
N ASP A 115 4.55 -0.94 0.24
CA ASP A 115 3.42 -0.64 -0.62
C ASP A 115 2.49 0.38 0.06
N ASP A 116 1.65 1.06 -0.70
CA ASP A 116 0.77 2.12 -0.15
C ASP A 116 -0.47 1.55 0.55
N SER A 117 -1.11 0.56 -0.05
CA SER A 117 -2.35 -0.03 0.46
C SER A 117 -2.61 -1.42 -0.15
N ILE A 118 -3.40 -2.22 0.55
CA ILE A 118 -3.92 -3.49 0.03
C ILE A 118 -5.45 -3.45 0.04
N VAL A 119 -6.07 -3.62 -1.14
CA VAL A 119 -7.52 -3.72 -1.30
C VAL A 119 -7.94 -5.19 -1.42
N ARG A 120 -7.64 -5.83 -2.55
CA ARG A 120 -7.98 -7.23 -2.84
C ARG A 120 -6.83 -8.21 -2.58
N GLY A 121 -5.61 -7.73 -2.46
CA GLY A 121 -4.40 -8.51 -2.22
C GLY A 121 -3.81 -9.20 -3.46
N THR A 122 -4.54 -9.29 -4.56
CA THR A 122 -4.08 -9.99 -5.78
C THR A 122 -2.83 -9.38 -6.40
N THR A 123 -2.76 -8.04 -6.42
CA THR A 123 -1.58 -7.30 -6.94
C THR A 123 -0.37 -7.52 -6.04
N SER A 124 -0.51 -7.33 -4.73
CA SER A 124 0.58 -7.49 -3.76
C SER A 124 1.13 -8.92 -3.75
N ARG A 125 0.24 -9.95 -3.77
CA ARG A 125 0.65 -11.36 -3.90
C ARG A 125 1.50 -11.60 -5.14
N ARG A 126 1.09 -11.02 -6.26
CA ARG A 126 1.82 -11.15 -7.50
C ARG A 126 3.19 -10.50 -7.46
N ILE A 127 3.30 -9.31 -6.83
CA ILE A 127 4.58 -8.62 -6.67
C ILE A 127 5.51 -9.47 -5.78
N VAL A 128 5.02 -10.04 -4.69
CA VAL A 128 5.80 -10.95 -3.84
C VAL A 128 6.33 -12.13 -4.65
N ARG A 129 5.50 -12.77 -5.48
CA ARG A 129 5.94 -13.86 -6.35
C ARG A 129 6.99 -13.43 -7.36
N LEU A 130 6.83 -12.25 -8.00
CA LEU A 130 7.84 -11.71 -8.91
C LEU A 130 9.20 -11.52 -8.23
N LEU A 131 9.21 -11.02 -7.00
CA LEU A 131 10.44 -10.86 -6.23
C LEU A 131 11.06 -12.22 -5.84
N ARG A 132 10.24 -13.21 -5.48
CA ARG A 132 10.72 -14.60 -5.26
C ARG A 132 11.32 -15.19 -6.52
N GLU A 133 10.65 -15.08 -7.68
CA GLU A 133 11.15 -15.52 -8.98
C GLU A 133 12.48 -14.83 -9.35
N ALA A 134 12.66 -13.58 -8.94
CA ALA A 134 13.93 -12.85 -9.11
C ALA A 134 15.03 -13.25 -8.12
N GLY A 135 14.74 -14.17 -7.18
CA GLY A 135 15.73 -14.74 -6.25
C GLY A 135 15.80 -14.06 -4.88
N ALA A 136 14.82 -13.23 -4.49
CA ALA A 136 14.76 -12.70 -3.13
C ALA A 136 14.66 -13.84 -2.11
N ARG A 137 15.51 -13.80 -1.06
CA ARG A 137 15.57 -14.79 -0.01
C ARG A 137 14.39 -14.69 0.94
N GLU A 138 14.10 -13.48 1.39
CA GLU A 138 12.97 -13.14 2.25
C GLU A 138 12.29 -11.87 1.75
N ILE A 139 10.97 -11.77 1.95
CA ILE A 139 10.17 -10.61 1.55
C ILE A 139 9.28 -10.22 2.71
N HIS A 140 9.59 -9.08 3.31
CA HIS A 140 8.87 -8.48 4.42
C HIS A 140 8.03 -7.31 3.90
N VAL A 141 6.71 -7.47 3.92
CA VAL A 141 5.78 -6.48 3.36
C VAL A 141 5.39 -5.45 4.43
N ARG A 142 5.48 -4.17 4.08
CA ARG A 142 5.09 -3.04 4.94
C ARG A 142 4.14 -2.13 4.18
N ILE A 143 2.96 -1.90 4.75
CA ILE A 143 1.89 -1.16 4.09
C ILE A 143 1.72 0.20 4.76
N ALA A 144 1.89 1.25 3.98
CA ALA A 144 1.85 2.65 4.42
C ALA A 144 0.42 3.17 4.64
N SER A 145 -0.51 2.27 4.93
CA SER A 145 -1.88 2.55 5.33
C SER A 145 -2.37 1.53 6.36
N PRO A 146 -3.46 1.83 7.09
CA PRO A 146 -4.17 0.82 7.86
C PRO A 146 -4.84 -0.22 6.95
N VAL A 147 -5.31 -1.31 7.58
CA VAL A 147 -6.07 -2.35 6.88
C VAL A 147 -7.41 -1.78 6.39
N LEU A 148 -7.68 -1.88 5.09
CA LEU A 148 -8.97 -1.52 4.50
C LEU A 148 -10.00 -2.60 4.83
N LYS A 149 -11.02 -2.25 5.61
CA LYS A 149 -12.02 -3.18 6.15
C LYS A 149 -13.44 -2.89 5.70
N LEU A 150 -13.73 -1.64 5.36
CA LEU A 150 -15.08 -1.13 5.15
C LEU A 150 -15.18 -0.38 3.81
N PRO A 151 -16.36 -0.40 3.18
CA PRO A 151 -16.59 0.29 1.92
C PRO A 151 -16.54 1.82 2.08
N CYS A 152 -16.35 2.51 0.97
CA CYS A 152 -16.39 3.96 0.90
C CYS A 152 -17.73 4.43 0.33
N PHE A 153 -18.36 5.41 1.00
CA PHE A 153 -19.60 6.04 0.52
C PHE A 153 -19.39 7.47 -0.01
N TYR A 154 -18.10 7.89 -0.14
CA TYR A 154 -17.73 9.27 -0.49
C TYR A 154 -16.99 9.41 -1.83
N GLY A 155 -16.95 8.33 -2.65
CA GLY A 155 -16.44 8.40 -4.02
C GLY A 155 -15.17 7.60 -4.32
N VAL A 156 -14.55 6.94 -3.35
CA VAL A 156 -13.50 5.94 -3.64
C VAL A 156 -14.18 4.66 -4.11
N ASP A 157 -13.71 4.08 -5.21
CA ASP A 157 -14.26 2.84 -5.79
C ASP A 157 -13.90 1.59 -4.94
N ILE A 158 -14.48 1.58 -3.74
CA ILE A 158 -14.47 0.47 -2.78
C ILE A 158 -15.92 0.31 -2.34
N SER A 159 -16.73 -0.33 -3.18
CA SER A 159 -18.19 -0.32 -3.03
C SER A 159 -18.74 -1.44 -2.16
N THR A 160 -18.01 -2.55 -2.03
CA THR A 160 -18.46 -3.74 -1.28
C THR A 160 -17.39 -4.24 -0.31
N LYS A 161 -17.83 -4.71 0.86
CA LYS A 161 -16.94 -5.26 1.89
C LYS A 161 -16.33 -6.60 1.48
N GLU A 162 -17.02 -7.36 0.64
CA GLU A 162 -16.60 -8.67 0.15
C GLU A 162 -15.34 -8.61 -0.72
N GLU A 163 -15.10 -7.47 -1.39
CA GLU A 163 -13.89 -7.25 -2.18
C GLU A 163 -12.66 -6.97 -1.32
N LEU A 164 -12.86 -6.53 -0.08
CA LEU A 164 -11.79 -6.14 0.82
C LEU A 164 -11.17 -7.37 1.48
N ILE A 165 -9.89 -7.61 1.21
CA ILE A 165 -9.18 -8.73 1.86
C ILE A 165 -9.14 -8.55 3.38
N GLY A 166 -8.99 -7.31 3.86
CA GLY A 166 -8.98 -6.99 5.30
C GLY A 166 -10.33 -7.09 6.00
N HIS A 167 -11.44 -7.26 5.27
CA HIS A 167 -12.73 -7.63 5.85
C HIS A 167 -12.84 -9.14 6.08
N ARG A 168 -12.24 -9.94 5.20
CA ARG A 168 -12.37 -11.40 5.15
C ARG A 168 -11.28 -12.14 5.91
N MET A 169 -10.12 -11.54 6.09
CA MET A 169 -8.92 -12.19 6.59
C MET A 169 -8.26 -11.34 7.69
N THR A 170 -7.70 -12.00 8.67
CA THR A 170 -6.76 -11.40 9.64
C THR A 170 -5.46 -11.00 8.95
N VAL A 171 -4.65 -10.17 9.60
CA VAL A 171 -3.34 -9.77 9.06
C VAL A 171 -2.44 -10.98 8.80
N GLU A 172 -2.49 -12.00 9.66
CA GLU A 172 -1.70 -13.22 9.48
C GLU A 172 -2.18 -14.05 8.28
N GLU A 173 -3.47 -14.21 8.10
CA GLU A 173 -4.04 -14.89 6.92
C GLU A 173 -3.71 -14.11 5.62
N ILE A 174 -3.71 -12.76 5.69
CA ILE A 174 -3.25 -11.94 4.55
C ILE A 174 -1.77 -12.19 4.27
N ARG A 175 -0.91 -12.25 5.29
CA ARG A 175 0.52 -12.58 5.13
C ARG A 175 0.71 -13.91 4.40
N GLU A 176 -0.01 -14.94 4.85
CA GLU A 176 0.04 -16.28 4.23
C GLU A 176 -0.47 -16.25 2.78
N TYR A 177 -1.58 -15.56 2.53
CA TYR A 177 -2.12 -15.38 1.18
C TYR A 177 -1.13 -14.68 0.25
N LEU A 178 -0.41 -13.67 0.73
CA LEU A 178 0.62 -12.96 -0.02
C LEU A 178 1.89 -13.79 -0.25
N GLU A 179 2.08 -14.85 0.51
CA GLU A 179 3.32 -15.66 0.56
C GLU A 179 4.53 -14.84 1.06
N ALA A 180 4.26 -13.87 1.95
CA ALA A 180 5.26 -13.01 2.55
C ALA A 180 5.84 -13.60 3.84
N ASP A 181 7.11 -13.30 4.15
CA ASP A 181 7.76 -13.76 5.39
C ASP A 181 7.25 -12.98 6.61
N SER A 182 6.90 -11.71 6.44
CA SER A 182 6.17 -10.93 7.44
C SER A 182 5.31 -9.84 6.78
N LEU A 183 4.27 -9.40 7.49
CA LEU A 183 3.37 -8.34 7.04
C LEU A 183 3.04 -7.39 8.20
N ARG A 184 3.14 -6.09 7.94
CA ARG A 184 2.75 -5.05 8.89
C ARG A 184 2.01 -3.93 8.18
N PHE A 185 0.94 -3.45 8.77
CA PHE A 185 0.19 -2.27 8.39
C PHE A 185 0.42 -1.14 9.40
N MET A 186 0.16 0.08 8.98
CA MET A 186 -0.03 1.19 9.92
C MET A 186 -1.33 1.03 10.72
N THR A 187 -1.43 1.76 11.84
CA THR A 187 -2.70 1.96 12.51
C THR A 187 -3.36 3.28 12.06
N PRO A 188 -4.69 3.44 12.23
CA PRO A 188 -5.35 4.72 11.95
C PRO A 188 -4.76 5.90 12.75
N GLU A 189 -4.31 5.67 13.99
CA GLU A 189 -3.67 6.67 14.84
C GLU A 189 -2.31 7.11 14.26
N GLN A 190 -1.50 6.16 13.82
CA GLN A 190 -0.22 6.42 13.17
C GLN A 190 -0.42 7.23 11.87
N LEU A 191 -1.48 6.92 11.11
CA LEU A 191 -1.82 7.65 9.90
C LEU A 191 -2.19 9.12 10.20
N ARG A 192 -3.02 9.36 11.23
CA ARG A 192 -3.38 10.71 11.69
C ARG A 192 -2.14 11.47 12.18
N PHE A 193 -1.27 10.80 12.92
CA PHE A 193 -0.01 11.38 13.37
C PHE A 193 0.87 11.81 12.18
N ALA A 194 1.02 10.96 11.16
CA ALA A 194 1.80 11.28 9.96
C ALA A 194 1.24 12.50 9.21
N ALA A 195 -0.08 12.67 9.19
CA ALA A 195 -0.74 13.79 8.54
C ALA A 195 -0.59 15.11 9.34
N GLY A 196 -0.32 15.03 10.64
CA GLY A 196 -0.28 16.21 11.51
C GLY A 196 -1.62 16.93 11.64
N THR A 197 -2.73 16.28 11.27
CA THR A 197 -4.08 16.83 11.31
C THR A 197 -5.08 15.79 11.79
N ALA A 198 -6.08 16.27 12.56
CA ALA A 198 -7.25 15.46 12.92
C ALA A 198 -8.32 15.42 11.83
N GLY A 199 -8.18 16.25 10.79
CA GLY A 199 -9.15 16.42 9.70
C GLY A 199 -9.09 15.35 8.61
N LEU A 200 -8.71 14.09 8.93
CA LEU A 200 -8.74 12.98 7.98
C LEU A 200 -10.06 12.20 8.04
N CYS A 201 -10.59 11.85 6.88
CA CYS A 201 -11.58 10.79 6.76
C CYS A 201 -10.85 9.45 6.71
N THR A 202 -11.06 8.61 7.72
CA THR A 202 -10.47 7.28 7.87
C THR A 202 -11.53 6.18 7.89
N ALA A 203 -12.75 6.47 7.45
CA ALA A 203 -13.92 5.61 7.57
C ALA A 203 -13.71 4.19 6.99
N CYS A 204 -13.03 4.07 5.87
CA CYS A 204 -12.72 2.76 5.25
C CYS A 204 -11.77 1.88 6.09
N PHE A 205 -11.09 2.45 7.09
CA PHE A 205 -10.21 1.72 7.99
C PHE A 205 -10.85 1.42 9.34
N ASP A 206 -11.58 2.40 9.94
CA ASP A 206 -12.05 2.36 11.32
C ASP A 206 -13.57 2.53 11.50
N GLY A 207 -14.32 2.79 10.43
CA GLY A 207 -15.78 2.98 10.48
C GLY A 207 -16.22 4.37 10.92
N SER A 208 -15.30 5.32 11.09
CA SER A 208 -15.61 6.70 11.51
C SER A 208 -16.12 7.52 10.32
N TYR A 209 -17.32 7.22 9.85
CA TYR A 209 -17.95 7.97 8.75
C TYR A 209 -18.27 9.40 9.15
N CYS A 210 -18.04 10.33 8.23
CA CYS A 210 -18.13 11.78 8.49
C CYS A 210 -19.57 12.33 8.45
N THR A 211 -20.53 11.55 7.93
CA THR A 211 -21.95 11.90 7.77
C THR A 211 -22.82 10.74 8.18
N ASP A 212 -24.10 11.01 8.42
CA ASP A 212 -25.09 9.96 8.57
C ASP A 212 -25.19 9.14 7.27
N LEU A 213 -25.15 7.83 7.39
CA LEU A 213 -25.19 6.90 6.26
C LEU A 213 -26.60 6.53 5.83
N TYR A 214 -27.61 6.83 6.65
CA TYR A 214 -29.03 6.51 6.41
C TYR A 214 -29.18 5.01 6.01
N SER A 215 -29.83 4.74 4.87
CA SER A 215 -30.01 3.37 4.36
C SER A 215 -28.70 2.66 3.95
N TYR A 216 -27.63 3.41 3.72
CA TYR A 216 -26.32 2.79 3.43
C TYR A 216 -25.70 2.06 4.64
N SER A 217 -26.19 2.34 5.86
CA SER A 217 -25.76 1.62 7.07
C SER A 217 -26.07 0.11 7.02
N GLU A 218 -27.08 -0.29 6.24
CA GLU A 218 -27.43 -1.70 6.03
C GLU A 218 -26.32 -2.50 5.30
N VAL A 219 -25.48 -1.82 4.52
CA VAL A 219 -24.33 -2.44 3.83
C VAL A 219 -23.21 -2.79 4.81
N LEU A 220 -23.21 -2.19 6.01
CA LEU A 220 -22.21 -2.42 7.04
C LEU A 220 -22.56 -3.57 7.99
N SER A 221 -23.84 -3.96 8.03
CA SER A 221 -24.32 -5.13 8.78
C SER A 221 -24.04 -6.41 7.99
#